data_5c92518f1e88ebcf53223fe213aff9c5
#
_entry.id   5c92518f1e88ebcf53223fe213aff9c5
#
_cell.length_a   1.000
_cell.length_b   1.000
_cell.length_c   1.000
_cell.angle_alpha   90.00
_cell.angle_beta   90.00
_cell.angle_gamma   90.00
#
_symmetry.space_group_name_H-M   'P 1'
#
loop_
_entity.id
_entity.type
_entity.pdbx_description
1 polymer ?
#
loop_
_entity_poly.entity_id
_entity_poly.type
_entity_poly.pdbx_seq_one_letter_code
_entity_poly.pdbx_strand_id
1 'polypeptide(L)'
;FIQMAKHFYSKGLPVPQFLNQTPDGLFYIQEDLGDTLLFDYIAEGRKTGVFCEPEKEMLRKTMRILPMVQVKGAEDFDFSVCYPQPEFNERSILWDLNYFKYCFLKSTGLEFQEDRLEDDFSKLSKILLRSKTNTFMYRDFQSRNVMIKDEMPYFIDFQGGRKGPIQYDVA
;
A
#
# COMPACT_ATOMS: atom_id res chain seq x y z
N PHE A 1 -7.03 -11.25 -4.01
CA PHE A 1 -6.01 -10.83 -4.99
C PHE A 1 -6.56 -10.76 -6.42
N ILE A 2 -7.00 -11.87 -7.02
CA ILE A 2 -7.35 -11.96 -8.46
C ILE A 2 -8.43 -10.95 -8.89
N GLN A 3 -9.49 -10.76 -8.10
CA GLN A 3 -10.53 -9.77 -8.40
C GLN A 3 -9.97 -8.35 -8.45
N MET A 4 -9.11 -8.01 -7.51
CA MET A 4 -8.43 -6.72 -7.42
C MET A 4 -7.48 -6.50 -8.60
N ALA A 5 -6.67 -7.52 -8.94
CA ALA A 5 -5.76 -7.48 -10.08
C ALA A 5 -6.49 -7.26 -11.41
N LYS A 6 -7.57 -8.01 -11.66
CA LYS A 6 -8.42 -7.86 -12.84
C LYS A 6 -9.07 -6.48 -12.91
N HIS A 7 -9.58 -5.98 -11.78
CA HIS A 7 -10.20 -4.67 -11.71
C HIS A 7 -9.19 -3.56 -12.05
N PHE A 8 -8.03 -3.53 -11.40
CA PHE A 8 -7.01 -2.52 -11.64
C PHE A 8 -6.49 -2.56 -13.07
N TYR A 9 -6.24 -3.75 -13.60
CA TYR A 9 -5.83 -3.90 -14.99
C TYR A 9 -6.91 -3.37 -15.97
N SER A 10 -8.20 -3.67 -15.72
CA SER A 10 -9.32 -3.18 -16.54
C SER A 10 -9.47 -1.65 -16.52
N LYS A 11 -9.05 -1.01 -15.42
CA LYS A 11 -8.99 0.45 -15.29
C LYS A 11 -7.76 1.07 -15.96
N GLY A 12 -6.88 0.26 -16.57
CA GLY A 12 -5.64 0.71 -17.19
C GLY A 12 -4.60 1.20 -16.20
N LEU A 13 -4.61 0.68 -14.97
CA LEU A 13 -3.59 0.95 -13.96
C LEU A 13 -2.37 0.06 -14.23
N PRO A 14 -1.14 0.52 -13.94
CA PRO A 14 0.07 -0.24 -14.17
C PRO A 14 0.26 -1.32 -13.10
N VAL A 15 -0.44 -2.41 -13.28
CA VAL A 15 -0.34 -3.64 -12.48
C VAL A 15 -0.11 -4.81 -13.43
N PRO A 16 0.50 -5.93 -12.99
CA PRO A 16 0.70 -7.09 -13.86
C PRO A 16 -0.63 -7.65 -14.34
N GLN A 17 -0.71 -7.97 -15.62
CA GLN A 17 -1.89 -8.60 -16.20
C GLN A 17 -2.10 -9.98 -15.59
N PHE A 18 -3.29 -10.24 -15.09
CA PHE A 18 -3.72 -11.59 -14.74
C PHE A 18 -3.99 -12.38 -16.01
N LEU A 19 -3.32 -13.52 -16.20
CA LEU A 19 -3.42 -14.33 -17.42
C LEU A 19 -4.36 -15.51 -17.24
N ASN A 20 -4.14 -16.34 -16.21
CA ASN A 20 -4.94 -17.55 -16.00
C ASN A 20 -4.83 -18.06 -14.56
N GLN A 21 -5.69 -19.00 -14.20
CA GLN A 21 -5.66 -19.73 -12.92
C GLN A 21 -6.09 -21.19 -13.11
N THR A 22 -5.68 -22.05 -12.18
CA THR A 22 -6.19 -23.42 -12.11
C THR A 22 -7.67 -23.44 -11.67
N PRO A 23 -8.44 -24.48 -12.04
CA PRO A 23 -9.86 -24.58 -11.66
C PRO A 23 -10.11 -24.55 -10.16
N ASP A 24 -9.17 -25.05 -9.35
CA ASP A 24 -9.21 -25.03 -7.89
C ASP A 24 -8.76 -23.69 -7.27
N GLY A 25 -8.26 -22.75 -8.10
CA GLY A 25 -7.79 -21.42 -7.66
C GLY A 25 -6.50 -21.43 -6.84
N LEU A 26 -5.80 -22.57 -6.74
CA LEU A 26 -4.57 -22.70 -5.95
C LEU A 26 -3.36 -22.08 -6.63
N PHE A 27 -3.37 -22.03 -7.96
CA PHE A 27 -2.29 -21.45 -8.74
C PHE A 27 -2.85 -20.44 -9.75
N TYR A 28 -2.09 -19.38 -10.00
CA TYR A 28 -2.41 -18.41 -11.04
C TYR A 28 -1.15 -18.00 -11.80
N ILE A 29 -1.34 -17.49 -13.00
CA ILE A 29 -0.29 -16.95 -13.86
C ILE A 29 -0.60 -15.48 -14.11
N GLN A 30 0.39 -14.66 -13.97
CA GLN A 30 0.35 -13.24 -14.30
C GLN A 30 1.50 -12.84 -15.21
N GLU A 31 1.44 -11.66 -15.77
CA GLU A 31 2.50 -11.05 -16.56
C GLU A 31 3.81 -11.01 -15.77
N ASP A 32 4.91 -11.36 -16.45
CA ASP A 32 6.26 -11.20 -15.93
C ASP A 32 6.72 -9.75 -16.11
N LEU A 33 7.04 -9.11 -15.02
CA LEU A 33 7.55 -7.72 -14.97
C LEU A 33 9.09 -7.66 -14.88
N GLY A 34 9.79 -8.81 -14.97
CA GLY A 34 11.23 -8.91 -14.77
C GLY A 34 11.63 -8.87 -13.29
N ASP A 35 12.86 -8.46 -13.01
CA ASP A 35 13.47 -8.59 -11.67
C ASP A 35 13.81 -7.24 -11.01
N THR A 36 13.57 -6.11 -11.69
CA THR A 36 13.99 -4.80 -11.20
C THR A 36 12.93 -4.18 -10.29
N LEU A 37 13.23 -4.10 -9.01
CA LEU A 37 12.42 -3.34 -8.03
C LEU A 37 12.83 -1.86 -8.04
N LEU A 38 11.89 -0.96 -7.77
CA LEU A 38 12.21 0.45 -7.51
C LEU A 38 13.22 0.59 -6.37
N PHE A 39 13.14 -0.28 -5.36
CA PHE A 39 14.09 -0.34 -4.25
C PHE A 39 15.53 -0.50 -4.71
N ASP A 40 15.78 -1.37 -5.70
CA ASP A 40 17.12 -1.64 -6.25
C ASP A 40 17.52 -0.58 -7.27
N TYR A 41 16.55 -0.09 -8.05
CA TYR A 41 16.77 0.99 -9.02
C TYR A 41 17.32 2.27 -8.37
N ILE A 42 16.89 2.59 -7.15
CA ILE A 42 17.32 3.79 -6.40
C ILE A 42 18.37 3.46 -5.32
N ALA A 43 19.08 2.34 -5.44
CA ALA A 43 19.98 1.85 -4.39
C ALA A 43 21.11 2.83 -4.05
N GLU A 44 21.73 3.47 -5.04
CA GLU A 44 22.84 4.42 -4.81
C GLU A 44 22.34 5.71 -4.14
N GLY A 45 21.20 6.24 -4.58
CA GLY A 45 20.58 7.41 -3.94
C GLY A 45 20.23 7.14 -2.48
N ARG A 46 19.69 5.96 -2.17
CA ARG A 46 19.37 5.55 -0.79
C ARG A 46 20.62 5.39 0.08
N LYS A 47 21.70 4.85 -0.48
CA LYS A 47 22.97 4.63 0.23
C LYS A 47 23.71 5.94 0.53
N THR A 48 23.73 6.86 -0.42
CA THR A 48 24.47 8.12 -0.34
C THR A 48 23.66 9.29 0.22
N GLY A 49 22.34 9.17 0.22
CA GLY A 49 21.41 10.29 0.49
C GLY A 49 21.28 11.27 -0.69
N VAL A 50 21.94 11.02 -1.82
CA VAL A 50 21.92 11.90 -3.01
C VAL A 50 21.44 11.09 -4.22
N PHE A 51 20.22 11.37 -4.66
CA PHE A 51 19.61 10.71 -5.83
C PHE A 51 20.05 11.39 -7.13
N CYS A 52 20.45 10.60 -8.14
CA CYS A 52 20.70 11.09 -9.49
C CYS A 52 19.38 11.43 -10.22
N GLU A 53 19.46 12.14 -11.35
CA GLU A 53 18.22 12.54 -12.07
C GLU A 53 17.38 11.36 -12.59
N PRO A 54 17.92 10.24 -13.10
CA PRO A 54 17.11 9.07 -13.42
C PRO A 54 16.33 8.50 -12.23
N GLU A 55 16.99 8.37 -11.07
CA GLU A 55 16.34 7.91 -9.83
C GLU A 55 15.22 8.85 -9.39
N LYS A 56 15.47 10.18 -9.41
CA LYS A 56 14.45 11.19 -9.08
C LYS A 56 13.26 11.13 -10.04
N GLU A 57 13.53 10.97 -11.33
CA GLU A 57 12.43 10.92 -12.31
C GLU A 57 11.59 9.66 -12.14
N MET A 58 12.21 8.51 -11.84
CA MET A 58 11.47 7.28 -11.54
C MET A 58 10.61 7.42 -10.27
N LEU A 59 11.16 8.02 -9.22
CA LEU A 59 10.39 8.35 -8.01
C LEU A 59 9.23 9.29 -8.32
N ARG A 60 9.44 10.34 -9.13
CA ARG A 60 8.37 11.26 -9.57
C ARG A 60 7.29 10.52 -10.37
N LYS A 61 7.67 9.63 -11.31
CA LYS A 61 6.72 8.81 -12.08
C LYS A 61 5.86 7.97 -11.13
N THR A 62 6.49 7.30 -10.18
CA THR A 62 5.80 6.46 -9.18
C THR A 62 4.80 7.28 -8.37
N MET A 63 5.21 8.43 -7.86
CA MET A 63 4.33 9.31 -7.07
C MET A 63 3.20 9.95 -7.90
N ARG A 64 3.39 10.18 -9.21
CA ARG A 64 2.32 10.67 -10.10
C ARG A 64 1.26 9.62 -10.39
N ILE A 65 1.63 8.33 -10.35
CA ILE A 65 0.71 7.22 -10.63
C ILE A 65 -0.09 6.83 -9.38
N LEU A 66 0.47 6.96 -8.18
CA LEU A 66 -0.20 6.59 -6.94
C LEU A 66 -1.63 7.17 -6.82
N PRO A 67 -1.89 8.48 -7.05
CA PRO A 67 -3.24 9.02 -7.00
C PRO A 67 -4.20 8.37 -8.01
N MET A 68 -3.70 7.90 -9.16
CA MET A 68 -4.52 7.17 -10.13
C MET A 68 -4.96 5.82 -9.55
N VAL A 69 -4.07 5.09 -8.90
CA VAL A 69 -4.40 3.83 -8.21
C VAL A 69 -5.41 4.09 -7.10
N GLN A 70 -5.23 5.13 -6.31
CA GLN A 70 -6.08 5.46 -5.18
C GLN A 70 -7.49 5.92 -5.59
N VAL A 71 -7.60 6.74 -6.62
CA VAL A 71 -8.88 7.34 -7.06
C VAL A 71 -9.55 6.46 -8.10
N LYS A 72 -8.89 6.24 -9.25
CA LYS A 72 -9.45 5.46 -10.35
C LYS A 72 -9.59 3.98 -9.99
N GLY A 73 -8.67 3.45 -9.17
CA GLY A 73 -8.76 2.08 -8.65
C GLY A 73 -9.95 1.86 -7.71
N ALA A 74 -10.47 2.92 -7.07
CA ALA A 74 -11.66 2.84 -6.23
C ALA A 74 -12.98 2.90 -7.00
N GLU A 75 -12.97 3.40 -8.25
CA GLU A 75 -14.17 3.53 -9.08
C GLU A 75 -14.77 2.16 -9.39
N ASP A 76 -16.02 1.94 -8.97
CA ASP A 76 -16.76 0.69 -9.16
C ASP A 76 -16.09 -0.55 -8.55
N PHE A 77 -15.15 -0.37 -7.62
CA PHE A 77 -14.50 -1.48 -6.93
C PHE A 77 -15.35 -2.00 -5.78
N ASP A 78 -15.55 -3.30 -5.75
CA ASP A 78 -16.21 -3.97 -4.63
C ASP A 78 -15.24 -4.18 -3.46
N PHE A 79 -15.26 -3.25 -2.51
CA PHE A 79 -14.42 -3.32 -1.32
C PHE A 79 -14.75 -4.48 -0.38
N SER A 80 -15.89 -5.17 -0.54
CA SER A 80 -16.22 -6.34 0.29
C SER A 80 -15.23 -7.49 0.13
N VAL A 81 -14.47 -7.52 -0.98
CA VAL A 81 -13.43 -8.52 -1.25
C VAL A 81 -12.12 -8.27 -0.51
N CYS A 82 -11.98 -7.10 0.14
CA CYS A 82 -10.77 -6.76 0.89
C CYS A 82 -10.71 -7.52 2.21
N TYR A 83 -9.54 -8.08 2.53
CA TYR A 83 -9.30 -8.85 3.74
C TYR A 83 -8.21 -8.16 4.59
N PRO A 84 -8.31 -8.20 5.93
CA PRO A 84 -9.37 -8.76 6.78
C PRO A 84 -10.55 -7.82 7.00
N GLN A 85 -10.49 -6.60 6.52
CA GLN A 85 -11.51 -5.56 6.66
C GLN A 85 -11.70 -4.84 5.31
N PRO A 86 -12.95 -4.49 4.93
CA PRO A 86 -13.23 -3.80 3.68
C PRO A 86 -12.79 -2.33 3.68
N GLU A 87 -12.63 -1.75 4.87
CA GLU A 87 -12.31 -0.33 5.02
C GLU A 87 -11.38 -0.04 6.21
N PHE A 88 -10.72 1.09 6.15
CA PHE A 88 -9.91 1.65 7.22
C PHE A 88 -10.82 2.33 8.25
N ASN A 89 -11.19 1.59 9.29
CA ASN A 89 -12.07 2.01 10.37
C ASN A 89 -11.31 2.05 11.71
N GLU A 90 -12.01 2.42 12.78
CA GLU A 90 -11.42 2.51 14.12
C GLU A 90 -10.73 1.21 14.56
N ARG A 91 -11.34 0.06 14.24
CA ARG A 91 -10.73 -1.26 14.54
C ARG A 91 -9.41 -1.46 13.83
N SER A 92 -9.31 -1.09 12.54
CA SER A 92 -8.06 -1.19 11.77
C SER A 92 -6.98 -0.28 12.35
N ILE A 93 -7.34 0.95 12.72
CA ILE A 93 -6.43 1.92 13.34
C ILE A 93 -5.91 1.39 14.67
N LEU A 94 -6.80 0.91 15.53
CA LEU A 94 -6.40 0.37 16.84
C LEU A 94 -5.55 -0.90 16.71
N TRP A 95 -5.75 -1.73 15.67
CA TRP A 95 -4.85 -2.85 15.39
C TRP A 95 -3.43 -2.38 15.07
N ASP A 96 -3.28 -1.41 14.18
CA ASP A 96 -1.96 -0.88 13.79
C ASP A 96 -1.27 -0.20 14.99
N LEU A 97 -2.00 0.55 15.81
CA LEU A 97 -1.49 1.18 17.03
C LEU A 97 -1.10 0.14 18.12
N ASN A 98 -1.90 -0.92 18.28
CA ASN A 98 -1.56 -2.00 19.19
C ASN A 98 -0.37 -2.83 18.67
N TYR A 99 -0.26 -3.03 17.37
CA TYR A 99 0.93 -3.65 16.77
C TYR A 99 2.19 -2.82 17.08
N PHE A 100 2.14 -1.50 16.91
CA PHE A 100 3.21 -0.59 17.33
C PHE A 100 3.53 -0.74 18.82
N LYS A 101 2.51 -0.71 19.70
CA LYS A 101 2.68 -0.84 21.14
C LYS A 101 3.38 -2.14 21.54
N TYR A 102 2.89 -3.29 21.05
CA TYR A 102 3.38 -4.60 21.48
C TYR A 102 4.67 -5.03 20.76
N CYS A 103 4.80 -4.76 19.47
CA CYS A 103 5.94 -5.23 18.69
C CYS A 103 7.13 -4.28 18.71
N PHE A 104 6.90 -2.99 18.96
CA PHE A 104 7.96 -1.99 19.01
C PHE A 104 8.11 -1.36 20.40
N LEU A 105 7.11 -0.62 20.87
CA LEU A 105 7.26 0.21 22.07
C LEU A 105 7.65 -0.62 23.30
N LYS A 106 6.97 -1.74 23.56
CA LYS A 106 7.30 -2.63 24.69
C LYS A 106 8.69 -3.28 24.54
N SER A 107 9.16 -3.51 23.32
CA SER A 107 10.49 -4.10 23.08
C SER A 107 11.65 -3.11 23.34
N THR A 108 11.37 -1.79 23.39
CA THR A 108 12.40 -0.78 23.67
C THR A 108 12.77 -0.70 25.16
N GLY A 109 11.96 -1.28 26.05
CA GLY A 109 12.12 -1.16 27.49
C GLY A 109 11.76 0.23 28.08
N LEU A 110 11.20 1.13 27.28
CA LEU A 110 10.72 2.42 27.76
C LEU A 110 9.49 2.23 28.67
N GLU A 111 9.51 2.88 29.82
CA GLU A 111 8.37 2.94 30.73
C GLU A 111 7.33 3.94 30.20
N PHE A 112 6.07 3.56 30.20
CA PHE A 112 4.95 4.43 29.84
C PHE A 112 3.69 4.03 30.64
N GLN A 113 2.74 4.95 30.74
CA GLN A 113 1.46 4.69 31.37
C GLN A 113 0.48 4.15 30.35
N GLU A 114 0.05 2.91 30.54
CA GLU A 114 -0.82 2.17 29.60
C GLU A 114 -2.14 2.91 29.35
N ASP A 115 -2.80 3.41 30.40
CA ASP A 115 -4.06 4.15 30.33
C ASP A 115 -3.95 5.43 29.49
N ARG A 116 -2.88 6.20 29.69
CA ARG A 116 -2.62 7.42 28.90
C ARG A 116 -2.35 7.11 27.44
N LEU A 117 -1.60 6.04 27.15
CA LEU A 117 -1.35 5.61 25.78
C LEU A 117 -2.64 5.18 25.07
N GLU A 118 -3.52 4.45 25.76
CA GLU A 118 -4.84 4.06 25.23
C GLU A 118 -5.73 5.29 24.96
N ASP A 119 -5.71 6.29 25.85
CA ASP A 119 -6.39 7.57 25.64
C ASP A 119 -5.86 8.30 24.39
N ASP A 120 -4.54 8.31 24.21
CA ASP A 120 -3.92 8.93 23.03
C ASP A 120 -4.23 8.15 21.76
N PHE A 121 -4.25 6.83 21.77
CA PHE A 121 -4.72 5.99 20.66
C PHE A 121 -6.17 6.30 20.28
N SER A 122 -7.05 6.44 21.29
CA SER A 122 -8.45 6.82 21.08
C SER A 122 -8.59 8.21 20.45
N LYS A 123 -7.81 9.19 20.90
CA LYS A 123 -7.79 10.55 20.30
C LYS A 123 -7.27 10.52 18.87
N LEU A 124 -6.16 9.81 18.62
CA LEU A 124 -5.55 9.69 17.29
C LEU A 124 -6.52 9.02 16.31
N SER A 125 -7.17 7.92 16.69
CA SER A 125 -8.14 7.24 15.83
C SER A 125 -9.27 8.18 15.41
N LYS A 126 -9.82 8.97 16.32
CA LYS A 126 -10.86 9.97 16.03
C LYS A 126 -10.39 11.06 15.05
N ILE A 127 -9.11 11.44 15.13
CA ILE A 127 -8.52 12.43 14.21
C ILE A 127 -8.38 11.81 12.80
N LEU A 128 -7.82 10.60 12.72
CA LEU A 128 -7.61 9.90 11.45
C LEU A 128 -8.91 9.62 10.70
N LEU A 129 -9.99 9.30 11.43
CA LEU A 129 -11.31 9.04 10.87
C LEU A 129 -12.03 10.29 10.33
N ARG A 130 -11.48 11.50 10.53
CA ARG A 130 -12.02 12.73 9.91
C ARG A 130 -11.71 12.83 8.42
N SER A 131 -10.71 12.08 7.94
CA SER A 131 -10.34 12.06 6.53
C SER A 131 -11.40 11.34 5.69
N LYS A 132 -11.60 11.80 4.45
CA LYS A 132 -12.46 11.08 3.49
C LYS A 132 -11.85 9.72 3.16
N THR A 133 -12.68 8.68 3.15
CA THR A 133 -12.27 7.29 2.98
C THR A 133 -12.91 6.61 1.77
N ASN A 134 -13.22 7.36 0.71
CA ASN A 134 -13.86 6.82 -0.50
C ASN A 134 -12.88 6.49 -1.63
N THR A 135 -11.61 6.31 -1.27
CA THR A 135 -10.52 5.97 -2.18
C THR A 135 -9.94 4.61 -1.84
N PHE A 136 -9.14 4.05 -2.74
CA PHE A 136 -8.36 2.85 -2.46
C PHE A 136 -7.10 3.25 -1.69
N MET A 137 -6.93 2.73 -0.49
CA MET A 137 -5.74 2.84 0.33
C MET A 137 -4.87 1.60 0.07
N TYR A 138 -3.69 1.80 -0.48
CA TYR A 138 -2.78 0.72 -0.88
C TYR A 138 -2.23 -0.06 0.32
N ARG A 139 -1.91 0.63 1.41
CA ARG A 139 -1.32 0.16 2.66
C ARG A 139 0.17 -0.13 2.61
N ASP A 140 0.58 -0.97 1.71
CA ASP A 140 1.97 -1.42 1.61
C ASP A 140 2.70 -0.72 0.45
N PHE A 141 2.44 0.60 0.28
CA PHE A 141 3.09 1.41 -0.74
C PHE A 141 4.54 1.70 -0.36
N GLN A 142 5.43 0.84 -0.83
CA GLN A 142 6.86 0.92 -0.59
C GLN A 142 7.64 0.55 -1.85
N SER A 143 8.90 0.99 -1.93
CA SER A 143 9.73 0.77 -3.12
C SER A 143 10.00 -0.70 -3.47
N ARG A 144 9.80 -1.62 -2.52
CA ARG A 144 9.85 -3.07 -2.77
C ARG A 144 8.59 -3.64 -3.41
N ASN A 145 7.50 -2.88 -3.40
CA ASN A 145 6.22 -3.24 -4.01
C ASN A 145 5.95 -2.46 -5.30
N VAL A 146 7.02 -1.89 -5.89
CA VAL A 146 7.00 -1.25 -7.20
C VAL A 146 8.08 -1.88 -8.07
N MET A 147 7.70 -2.48 -9.19
CA MET A 147 8.60 -3.02 -10.19
C MET A 147 8.80 -2.03 -11.32
N ILE A 148 9.96 -2.09 -11.96
CA ILE A 148 10.30 -1.24 -13.10
C ILE A 148 10.40 -2.11 -14.35
N LYS A 149 9.53 -1.85 -15.34
CA LYS A 149 9.57 -2.48 -16.64
C LYS A 149 9.44 -1.40 -17.72
N ASP A 150 10.30 -1.43 -18.72
CA ASP A 150 10.30 -0.46 -19.84
C ASP A 150 10.24 1.00 -19.36
N GLU A 151 11.07 1.34 -18.34
CA GLU A 151 11.14 2.67 -17.71
C GLU A 151 9.82 3.15 -17.07
N MET A 152 8.89 2.23 -16.79
CA MET A 152 7.62 2.52 -16.15
C MET A 152 7.48 1.76 -14.82
N PRO A 153 6.95 2.40 -13.76
CA PRO A 153 6.65 1.71 -12.51
C PRO A 153 5.34 0.91 -12.62
N TYR A 154 5.38 -0.32 -12.12
CA TYR A 154 4.25 -1.23 -11.96
C TYR A 154 4.04 -1.55 -10.49
N PHE A 155 2.80 -1.56 -10.05
CA PHE A 155 2.44 -1.79 -8.66
C PHE A 155 2.09 -3.25 -8.42
N ILE A 156 2.71 -3.84 -7.38
CA ILE A 156 2.50 -5.22 -6.96
C ILE A 156 2.18 -5.26 -5.45
N ASP A 157 1.73 -6.40 -4.94
CA ASP A 157 1.45 -6.59 -3.50
C ASP A 157 0.34 -5.67 -2.93
N PHE A 158 -0.67 -5.36 -3.76
CA PHE A 158 -1.77 -4.45 -3.42
C PHE A 158 -2.94 -5.12 -2.68
N GLN A 159 -2.89 -6.43 -2.45
CA GLN A 159 -4.02 -7.19 -1.85
C GLN A 159 -4.27 -6.85 -0.37
N GLY A 160 -3.34 -6.21 0.31
CA GLY A 160 -3.54 -5.64 1.65
C GLY A 160 -4.39 -4.37 1.67
N GLY A 161 -4.61 -3.79 0.48
CA GLY A 161 -5.35 -2.55 0.32
C GLY A 161 -6.84 -2.68 0.61
N ARG A 162 -7.47 -1.56 0.84
CA ARG A 162 -8.88 -1.44 1.22
C ARG A 162 -9.40 -0.03 0.99
N LYS A 163 -10.66 0.19 1.25
CA LYS A 163 -11.22 1.53 1.27
C LYS A 163 -10.60 2.35 2.40
N GLY A 164 -10.04 3.51 2.10
CA GLY A 164 -9.36 4.33 3.10
C GLY A 164 -8.86 5.68 2.58
N PRO A 165 -8.20 6.48 3.45
CA PRO A 165 -7.72 7.80 3.10
C PRO A 165 -6.44 7.74 2.26
N ILE A 166 -6.33 8.64 1.26
CA ILE A 166 -5.15 8.75 0.40
C ILE A 166 -3.88 9.13 1.14
N GLN A 167 -4.00 9.80 2.28
CA GLN A 167 -2.87 10.27 3.08
C GLN A 167 -2.05 9.12 3.68
N TYR A 168 -2.68 7.97 3.93
CA TYR A 168 -2.01 6.81 4.54
C TYR A 168 -0.80 6.34 3.73
N ASP A 169 -0.92 6.32 2.41
CA ASP A 169 0.14 5.78 1.54
C ASP A 169 1.33 6.73 1.34
N VAL A 170 1.22 7.97 1.79
CA VAL A 170 2.29 8.98 1.67
C VAL A 170 2.85 9.44 3.02
N ALA A 171 2.29 8.94 4.12
CA ALA A 171 2.76 9.21 5.48
C ALA A 171 3.90 8.26 5.87
#